data_291debbd6e28d58549aa45b08efce1c3
#
_entry.id   291debbd6e28d58549aa45b08efce1c3
#
_cell.length_a   1.000
_cell.length_b   1.000
_cell.length_c   1.000
_cell.angle_alpha   90.00
_cell.angle_beta   90.00
_cell.angle_gamma   90.00
#
_symmetry.space_group_name_H-M   'P 1'
#
loop_
_entity.id
_entity.type
_entity.pdbx_description
1 polymer ?
#
loop_
_entity_poly.entity_id
_entity_poly.type
_entity_poly.pdbx_seq_one_letter_code
_entity_poly.pdbx_strand_id
1 'polypeptide(L)'
;MKKLIVVVNDLERSGKSTVARTLSHHLKSEEVKHLLVTSNEMDMTDSFPGEFWDLEDQFEVSQLIAAVDRHDAVVVDVHSGAARNWGDLFESEDLENLLAEIDAEMVLVIPNTRTERCNEEICDLTEIFSDQANYVIVHLPGEKRSEMKWKGSPAEKAIRYLGASDIELPGISDDLQTALDNADLHLSE
;
A
#
# COMPACT_ATOMS: atom_id res chain seq x y z
N MET A 1 3.69 -18.41 5.88
CA MET A 1 3.59 -17.81 4.52
C MET A 1 3.98 -16.36 4.61
N LYS A 2 5.00 -15.97 3.87
CA LYS A 2 5.56 -14.60 3.82
C LYS A 2 4.62 -13.66 3.06
N LYS A 3 4.74 -12.35 3.27
CA LYS A 3 3.89 -11.36 2.63
C LYS A 3 4.72 -10.30 1.91
N LEU A 4 4.44 -10.09 0.63
CA LEU A 4 4.80 -8.88 -0.08
C LEU A 4 3.58 -7.94 -0.03
N ILE A 5 3.67 -6.89 0.74
CA ILE A 5 2.58 -5.93 0.94
C ILE A 5 2.89 -4.66 0.16
N VAL A 6 2.12 -4.39 -0.87
CA VAL A 6 2.31 -3.23 -1.75
C VAL A 6 1.23 -2.21 -1.47
N VAL A 7 1.62 -1.07 -0.90
CA VAL A 7 0.72 0.06 -0.68
C VAL A 7 0.73 0.93 -1.93
N VAL A 8 -0.32 0.87 -2.70
CA VAL A 8 -0.39 1.42 -4.05
C VAL A 8 -1.66 2.23 -4.29
N ASN A 9 -1.51 3.35 -4.96
CA ASN A 9 -2.57 4.19 -5.51
C ASN A 9 -1.89 5.34 -6.26
N ASP A 10 -2.22 5.58 -7.52
CA ASP A 10 -1.54 6.62 -8.32
C ASP A 10 -1.93 8.06 -7.96
N LEU A 11 -2.88 8.23 -7.05
CA LEU A 11 -3.28 9.55 -6.60
C LEU A 11 -2.29 10.13 -5.61
N GLU A 12 -1.89 11.36 -5.84
CA GLU A 12 -1.15 12.15 -4.86
C GLU A 12 -2.01 12.37 -3.60
N ARG A 13 -1.35 12.41 -2.44
CA ARG A 13 -1.99 12.64 -1.13
C ARG A 13 -3.14 11.67 -0.82
N SER A 14 -3.09 10.49 -1.39
CA SER A 14 -4.07 9.43 -1.11
C SER A 14 -3.85 8.71 0.22
N GLY A 15 -2.84 9.10 0.99
CA GLY A 15 -2.53 8.53 2.30
C GLY A 15 -1.67 7.25 2.26
N LYS A 16 -1.05 6.91 1.13
CA LYS A 16 -0.18 5.73 0.98
C LYS A 16 0.89 5.64 2.07
N SER A 17 1.74 6.65 2.14
CA SER A 17 2.86 6.66 3.10
C SER A 17 2.39 6.59 4.55
N THR A 18 1.25 7.23 4.87
CA THR A 18 0.62 7.10 6.19
C THR A 18 0.19 5.65 6.47
N VAL A 19 -0.46 5.01 5.51
CA VAL A 19 -0.90 3.60 5.64
C VAL A 19 0.31 2.67 5.75
N ALA A 20 1.32 2.84 4.90
CA ALA A 20 2.53 2.01 4.90
C ALA A 20 3.30 2.11 6.23
N ARG A 21 3.49 3.33 6.74
CA ARG A 21 4.15 3.57 8.04
C ARG A 21 3.34 3.02 9.21
N THR A 22 2.02 3.24 9.21
CA THR A 22 1.13 2.70 10.25
C THR A 22 1.18 1.17 10.27
N LEU A 23 1.16 0.53 9.09
CA LEU A 23 1.28 -0.91 8.98
C LEU A 23 2.63 -1.41 9.47
N SER A 24 3.73 -0.76 9.07
CA SER A 24 5.07 -1.08 9.55
C SER A 24 5.18 -0.96 11.08
N HIS A 25 4.60 0.10 11.65
CA HIS A 25 4.56 0.27 13.11
C HIS A 25 3.77 -0.86 13.78
N HIS A 26 2.63 -1.25 13.22
CA HIS A 26 1.83 -2.37 13.73
C HIS A 26 2.61 -3.69 13.67
N LEU A 27 3.23 -4.01 12.53
CA LEU A 27 4.06 -5.21 12.38
C LEU A 27 5.20 -5.25 13.40
N LYS A 28 5.82 -4.09 13.67
CA LYS A 28 6.85 -3.95 14.72
C LYS A 28 6.29 -4.23 16.12
N SER A 29 5.07 -3.75 16.42
CA SER A 29 4.43 -3.98 17.72
C SER A 29 4.04 -5.44 17.95
N GLU A 30 3.77 -6.17 16.86
CA GLU A 30 3.49 -7.62 16.87
C GLU A 30 4.77 -8.47 16.76
N GLU A 31 5.95 -7.86 16.83
CA GLU A 31 7.25 -8.52 16.72
C GLU A 31 7.45 -9.30 15.39
N VAL A 32 6.73 -8.90 14.33
CA VAL A 32 6.88 -9.48 12.99
C VAL A 32 8.15 -8.94 12.36
N LYS A 33 9.02 -9.83 11.89
CA LYS A 33 10.23 -9.45 11.17
C LYS A 33 9.86 -8.88 9.80
N HIS A 34 9.93 -7.57 9.64
CA HIS A 34 9.53 -6.90 8.42
C HIS A 34 10.57 -5.89 7.92
N LEU A 35 10.43 -5.51 6.65
CA LEU A 35 11.15 -4.43 6.01
C LEU A 35 10.15 -3.43 5.47
N LEU A 36 10.35 -2.14 5.73
CA LEU A 36 9.63 -1.05 5.07
C LEU A 36 10.50 -0.49 3.94
N VAL A 37 9.90 -0.34 2.78
CA VAL A 37 10.55 0.22 1.59
C VAL A 37 9.72 1.37 1.08
N THR A 38 10.34 2.47 0.68
CA THR A 38 9.69 3.54 -0.09
C THR A 38 10.32 3.67 -1.47
N SER A 39 9.52 3.96 -2.47
CA SER A 39 10.00 4.34 -3.80
C SER A 39 10.01 5.85 -4.04
N ASN A 40 9.77 6.65 -3.01
CA ASN A 40 9.85 8.09 -3.06
C ASN A 40 11.07 8.58 -2.27
N GLU A 41 12.08 9.08 -2.96
CA GLU A 41 13.31 9.59 -2.35
C GLU A 41 13.03 10.75 -1.37
N MET A 42 11.98 11.54 -1.61
CA MET A 42 11.59 12.65 -0.72
C MET A 42 11.07 12.18 0.65
N ASP A 43 10.67 10.91 0.78
CA ASP A 43 10.25 10.33 2.07
C ASP A 43 11.44 9.89 2.94
N MET A 44 12.65 9.85 2.36
CA MET A 44 13.87 9.51 3.06
C MET A 44 14.32 10.67 3.95
N THR A 45 13.93 10.61 5.19
CA THR A 45 14.37 11.51 6.26
C THR A 45 15.24 10.74 7.26
N ASP A 46 15.97 11.45 8.12
CA ASP A 46 16.78 10.81 9.17
C ASP A 46 15.96 9.92 10.12
N SER A 47 14.67 10.13 10.20
CA SER A 47 13.72 9.33 10.99
C SER A 47 12.99 8.23 10.22
N PHE A 48 13.21 8.11 8.89
CA PHE A 48 12.54 7.06 8.12
C PHE A 48 13.11 5.68 8.49
N PRO A 49 12.27 4.74 8.94
CA PRO A 49 12.75 3.46 9.49
C PRO A 49 12.99 2.38 8.42
N GLY A 50 13.03 2.72 7.14
CA GLY A 50 13.08 1.78 6.03
C GLY A 50 14.20 2.04 5.04
N GLU A 51 14.07 1.43 3.86
CA GLU A 51 14.99 1.54 2.73
C GLU A 51 14.32 2.29 1.57
N PHE A 52 15.14 2.98 0.76
CA PHE A 52 14.72 3.52 -0.52
C PHE A 52 15.07 2.54 -1.65
N TRP A 53 14.10 2.28 -2.52
CA TRP A 53 14.30 1.53 -3.75
C TRP A 53 13.81 2.33 -4.96
N ASP A 54 14.71 2.57 -5.89
CA ASP A 54 14.37 3.17 -7.18
C ASP A 54 13.68 2.12 -8.06
N LEU A 55 12.34 2.20 -8.15
CA LEU A 55 11.54 1.26 -8.93
C LEU A 55 11.53 1.55 -10.43
N GLU A 56 12.14 2.66 -10.88
CA GLU A 56 12.10 3.08 -12.28
C GLU A 56 13.37 2.69 -13.04
N ASP A 57 14.55 3.05 -12.50
CA ASP A 57 15.81 2.98 -13.27
C ASP A 57 16.73 1.82 -12.90
N GLN A 58 16.70 1.30 -11.69
CA GLN A 58 17.70 0.34 -11.19
C GLN A 58 17.07 -0.81 -10.37
N PHE A 59 15.80 -1.05 -10.51
CA PHE A 59 15.16 -2.08 -9.71
C PHE A 59 15.42 -3.47 -10.27
N GLU A 60 16.01 -4.33 -9.43
CA GLU A 60 16.19 -5.74 -9.74
C GLU A 60 15.19 -6.60 -8.94
N VAL A 61 14.39 -7.38 -9.63
CA VAL A 61 13.44 -8.33 -9.01
C VAL A 61 14.13 -9.28 -8.04
N SER A 62 15.38 -9.64 -8.32
CA SER A 62 16.21 -10.44 -7.41
C SER A 62 16.37 -9.81 -6.03
N GLN A 63 16.44 -8.48 -5.93
CA GLN A 63 16.49 -7.76 -4.66
C GLN A 63 15.17 -7.90 -3.89
N LEU A 64 14.03 -7.74 -4.59
CA LEU A 64 12.71 -7.92 -4.00
C LEU A 64 12.52 -9.32 -3.45
N ILE A 65 12.79 -10.34 -4.27
CA ILE A 65 12.65 -11.75 -3.87
C ILE A 65 13.57 -12.06 -2.68
N ALA A 66 14.83 -11.60 -2.71
CA ALA A 66 15.74 -11.79 -1.59
C ALA A 66 15.27 -11.08 -0.30
N ALA A 67 14.63 -9.93 -0.41
CA ALA A 67 14.08 -9.24 0.75
C ALA A 67 12.86 -9.99 1.31
N VAL A 68 11.93 -10.42 0.46
CA VAL A 68 10.75 -11.23 0.86
C VAL A 68 11.19 -12.56 1.47
N ASP A 69 12.24 -13.20 0.91
CA ASP A 69 12.72 -14.48 1.46
C ASP A 69 13.33 -14.33 2.87
N ARG A 70 13.90 -13.17 3.20
CA ARG A 70 14.56 -12.90 4.50
C ARG A 70 13.64 -12.37 5.58
N HIS A 71 12.42 -11.92 5.24
CA HIS A 71 11.47 -11.29 6.16
C HIS A 71 10.14 -12.04 6.15
N ASP A 72 9.36 -11.88 7.22
CA ASP A 72 7.99 -12.37 7.28
C ASP A 72 7.04 -11.45 6.50
N ALA A 73 7.40 -10.16 6.40
CA ALA A 73 6.69 -9.20 5.58
C ALA A 73 7.66 -8.16 4.97
N VAL A 74 7.41 -7.78 3.72
CA VAL A 74 8.02 -6.60 3.09
C VAL A 74 6.90 -5.65 2.72
N VAL A 75 6.94 -4.43 3.23
CA VAL A 75 5.96 -3.37 2.95
C VAL A 75 6.59 -2.40 1.97
N VAL A 76 6.01 -2.25 0.78
CA VAL A 76 6.47 -1.33 -0.26
C VAL A 76 5.49 -0.17 -0.38
N ASP A 77 5.94 1.04 -0.08
CA ASP A 77 5.21 2.28 -0.30
C ASP A 77 5.52 2.80 -1.70
N VAL A 78 4.60 2.56 -2.63
CA VAL A 78 4.76 2.92 -4.05
C VAL A 78 4.41 4.40 -4.25
N HIS A 79 5.32 5.18 -4.84
CA HIS A 79 5.05 6.59 -5.13
C HIS A 79 3.92 6.78 -6.16
N SER A 80 3.33 7.98 -6.19
CA SER A 80 2.23 8.28 -7.11
C SER A 80 2.72 8.27 -8.55
N GLY A 81 1.97 7.62 -9.44
CA GLY A 81 2.30 7.46 -10.86
C GLY A 81 3.04 6.16 -11.20
N ALA A 82 3.45 5.36 -10.22
CA ALA A 82 4.23 4.13 -10.44
C ALA A 82 3.40 2.83 -10.36
N ALA A 83 2.07 2.91 -10.19
CA ALA A 83 1.24 1.70 -10.10
C ALA A 83 1.30 0.85 -11.38
N ARG A 84 1.34 1.49 -12.55
CA ARG A 84 1.48 0.79 -13.83
C ARG A 84 2.85 0.13 -13.96
N ASN A 85 3.93 0.83 -13.59
CA ASN A 85 5.28 0.27 -13.63
C ASN A 85 5.37 -0.96 -12.73
N TRP A 86 4.69 -0.93 -11.57
CA TRP A 86 4.58 -2.09 -10.69
C TRP A 86 3.82 -3.25 -11.35
N GLY A 87 2.73 -2.98 -12.08
CA GLY A 87 1.99 -3.97 -12.85
C GLY A 87 2.82 -4.58 -13.98
N ASP A 88 3.52 -3.74 -14.75
CA ASP A 88 4.42 -4.19 -15.82
C ASP A 88 5.55 -5.07 -15.28
N LEU A 89 6.11 -4.71 -14.12
CA LEU A 89 7.10 -5.52 -13.41
C LEU A 89 6.52 -6.88 -12.99
N PHE A 90 5.31 -6.87 -12.45
CA PHE A 90 4.63 -8.08 -11.99
C PHE A 90 4.44 -9.10 -13.12
N GLU A 91 3.98 -8.62 -14.29
CA GLU A 91 3.78 -9.47 -15.47
C GLU A 91 5.10 -9.89 -16.13
N SER A 92 6.02 -8.93 -16.40
CA SER A 92 7.24 -9.19 -17.17
C SER A 92 8.20 -10.15 -16.49
N GLU A 93 8.25 -10.12 -15.17
CA GLU A 93 9.16 -10.93 -14.34
C GLU A 93 8.48 -12.17 -13.74
N ASP A 94 7.22 -12.44 -14.11
CA ASP A 94 6.46 -13.60 -13.59
C ASP A 94 6.47 -13.66 -12.05
N LEU A 95 6.25 -12.50 -11.43
CA LEU A 95 6.44 -12.30 -9.99
C LEU A 95 5.53 -13.21 -9.15
N GLU A 96 4.37 -13.59 -9.67
CA GLU A 96 3.46 -14.54 -9.04
C GLU A 96 4.17 -15.89 -8.78
N ASN A 97 4.79 -16.46 -9.81
CA ASN A 97 5.51 -17.74 -9.68
C ASN A 97 6.76 -17.61 -8.80
N LEU A 98 7.51 -16.49 -8.94
CA LEU A 98 8.67 -16.26 -8.07
C LEU A 98 8.30 -16.15 -6.59
N LEU A 99 7.20 -15.51 -6.26
CA LEU A 99 6.69 -15.46 -4.88
C LEU A 99 6.22 -16.82 -4.39
N ALA A 100 5.55 -17.61 -5.24
CA ALA A 100 5.10 -18.95 -4.90
C ALA A 100 6.28 -19.89 -4.58
N GLU A 101 7.40 -19.78 -5.30
CA GLU A 101 8.62 -20.58 -5.05
C GLU A 101 9.21 -20.36 -3.64
N ILE A 102 9.00 -19.19 -3.04
CA ILE A 102 9.52 -18.86 -1.70
C ILE A 102 8.43 -18.89 -0.60
N ASP A 103 7.26 -19.49 -0.88
CA ASP A 103 6.09 -19.54 0.03
C ASP A 103 5.63 -18.14 0.46
N ALA A 104 5.54 -17.24 -0.50
CA ALA A 104 5.08 -15.87 -0.30
C ALA A 104 3.85 -15.55 -1.15
N GLU A 105 3.07 -14.58 -0.71
CA GLU A 105 1.94 -14.04 -1.47
C GLU A 105 1.98 -12.52 -1.52
N MET A 106 1.40 -11.94 -2.58
CA MET A 106 1.25 -10.51 -2.71
C MET A 106 -0.09 -10.04 -2.12
N VAL A 107 -0.02 -8.92 -1.39
CA VAL A 107 -1.18 -8.21 -0.86
C VAL A 107 -1.13 -6.77 -1.34
N LEU A 108 -2.11 -6.36 -2.12
CA LEU A 108 -2.28 -4.96 -2.52
C LEU A 108 -3.11 -4.24 -1.46
N VAL A 109 -2.52 -3.25 -0.83
CA VAL A 109 -3.17 -2.36 0.14
C VAL A 109 -3.47 -1.04 -0.56
N ILE A 110 -4.74 -0.74 -0.76
CA ILE A 110 -5.18 0.41 -1.55
C ILE A 110 -5.89 1.42 -0.64
N PRO A 111 -5.24 2.55 -0.31
CA PRO A 111 -5.89 3.64 0.39
C PRO A 111 -7.02 4.23 -0.44
N ASN A 112 -8.22 4.34 0.14
CA ASN A 112 -9.42 4.80 -0.53
C ASN A 112 -10.01 6.04 0.15
N THR A 113 -9.96 7.17 -0.56
CA THR A 113 -10.58 8.44 -0.14
C THR A 113 -12.07 8.52 -0.55
N ARG A 114 -12.61 7.45 -1.15
CA ARG A 114 -14.00 7.35 -1.64
C ARG A 114 -14.38 8.40 -2.68
N THR A 115 -13.40 8.96 -3.37
CA THR A 115 -13.63 9.85 -4.51
C THR A 115 -13.88 9.04 -5.79
N GLU A 116 -14.47 9.66 -6.79
CA GLU A 116 -14.71 9.02 -8.09
C GLU A 116 -13.39 8.56 -8.74
N ARG A 117 -12.39 9.43 -8.73
CA ARG A 117 -11.06 9.14 -9.26
C ARG A 117 -10.38 7.98 -8.51
N CYS A 118 -10.56 7.88 -7.20
CA CYS A 118 -10.02 6.76 -6.42
C CYS A 118 -10.74 5.44 -6.77
N ASN A 119 -12.04 5.49 -7.06
CA ASN A 119 -12.78 4.31 -7.51
C ASN A 119 -12.33 3.85 -8.91
N GLU A 120 -12.02 4.78 -9.83
CA GLU A 120 -11.44 4.47 -11.14
C GLU A 120 -10.09 3.77 -10.97
N GLU A 121 -9.21 4.32 -10.16
CA GLU A 121 -7.91 3.75 -9.84
C GLU A 121 -8.00 2.31 -9.27
N ILE A 122 -8.95 2.07 -8.37
CA ILE A 122 -9.18 0.71 -7.83
C ILE A 122 -9.62 -0.25 -8.95
N CYS A 123 -10.46 0.19 -9.88
CA CYS A 123 -10.84 -0.62 -11.03
C CYS A 123 -9.62 -0.96 -11.90
N ASP A 124 -8.79 0.03 -12.21
CA ASP A 124 -7.59 -0.17 -13.03
C ASP A 124 -6.62 -1.15 -12.35
N LEU A 125 -6.39 -1.02 -11.05
CA LEU A 125 -5.56 -1.96 -10.29
C LEU A 125 -6.14 -3.38 -10.27
N THR A 126 -7.48 -3.53 -10.16
CA THR A 126 -8.12 -4.85 -10.20
C THR A 126 -8.08 -5.47 -11.61
N GLU A 127 -8.01 -4.67 -12.67
CA GLU A 127 -7.81 -5.17 -14.04
C GLU A 127 -6.36 -5.65 -14.25
N ILE A 128 -5.38 -4.92 -13.70
CA ILE A 128 -3.95 -5.27 -13.84
C ILE A 128 -3.62 -6.57 -13.09
N PHE A 129 -4.00 -6.67 -11.82
CA PHE A 129 -3.56 -7.78 -10.95
C PHE A 129 -4.58 -8.91 -10.84
N SER A 130 -5.83 -8.70 -11.24
CA SER A 130 -6.90 -9.72 -11.26
C SER A 130 -6.95 -10.54 -9.95
N ASP A 131 -6.95 -11.87 -10.03
CA ASP A 131 -6.95 -12.80 -8.91
C ASP A 131 -5.54 -13.23 -8.45
N GLN A 132 -4.49 -12.62 -9.01
CA GLN A 132 -3.09 -12.91 -8.69
C GLN A 132 -2.60 -12.19 -7.41
N ALA A 133 -3.43 -11.34 -6.81
CA ALA A 133 -3.13 -10.66 -5.56
C ALA A 133 -4.30 -10.73 -4.57
N ASN A 134 -4.00 -10.66 -3.30
CA ASN A 134 -5.00 -10.39 -2.27
C ASN A 134 -5.19 -8.88 -2.12
N TYR A 135 -6.41 -8.42 -1.90
CA TYR A 135 -6.71 -6.99 -1.82
C TYR A 135 -7.17 -6.59 -0.43
N VAL A 136 -6.65 -5.46 0.04
CA VAL A 136 -7.11 -4.78 1.26
C VAL A 136 -7.41 -3.33 0.91
N ILE A 137 -8.66 -2.94 1.02
CA ILE A 137 -9.08 -1.54 0.82
C ILE A 137 -9.08 -0.83 2.17
N VAL A 138 -8.29 0.22 2.28
CA VAL A 138 -8.18 1.03 3.49
C VAL A 138 -8.96 2.31 3.31
N HIS A 139 -10.17 2.36 3.84
CA HIS A 139 -11.00 3.56 3.79
C HIS A 139 -10.48 4.62 4.73
N LEU A 140 -10.03 5.73 4.16
CA LEU A 140 -9.56 6.87 4.92
C LEU A 140 -10.74 7.74 5.39
N PRO A 141 -10.58 8.51 6.46
CA PRO A 141 -11.57 9.47 6.91
C PRO A 141 -11.99 10.41 5.77
N GLY A 142 -13.27 10.55 5.57
CA GLY A 142 -13.81 11.38 4.49
C GLY A 142 -15.16 11.99 4.86
N GLU A 143 -15.65 12.89 4.03
CA GLU A 143 -16.98 13.46 4.18
C GLU A 143 -18.06 12.40 3.91
N LYS A 144 -19.21 12.47 4.61
CA LYS A 144 -20.38 11.59 4.40
C LYS A 144 -20.82 11.48 2.93
N ARG A 145 -20.56 12.52 2.13
CA ARG A 145 -20.88 12.57 0.71
C ARG A 145 -19.98 11.63 -0.13
N SER A 146 -18.79 11.34 0.36
CA SER A 146 -17.84 10.41 -0.26
C SER A 146 -18.27 8.95 -0.10
N GLU A 147 -18.92 8.60 1.02
CA GLU A 147 -19.46 7.25 1.25
C GLU A 147 -20.54 6.87 0.22
N MET A 148 -21.33 7.84 -0.21
CA MET A 148 -22.34 7.61 -1.26
C MET A 148 -21.73 7.28 -2.62
N LYS A 149 -20.53 7.77 -2.90
CA LYS A 149 -19.83 7.48 -4.17
C LYS A 149 -19.21 6.10 -4.19
N TRP A 150 -18.79 5.60 -3.03
CA TRP A 150 -18.22 4.27 -2.91
C TRP A 150 -19.28 3.17 -3.04
N LYS A 151 -20.35 3.32 -2.30
CA LYS A 151 -21.39 2.30 -2.19
C LYS A 151 -22.11 2.06 -3.53
N GLY A 152 -22.05 0.82 -4.02
CA GLY A 152 -22.61 0.41 -5.30
C GLY A 152 -21.76 0.79 -6.52
N SER A 153 -20.54 1.35 -6.32
CA SER A 153 -19.61 1.69 -7.39
C SER A 153 -19.11 0.44 -8.13
N PRO A 154 -18.58 0.57 -9.35
CA PRO A 154 -17.87 -0.51 -10.02
C PRO A 154 -16.70 -1.06 -9.20
N ALA A 155 -15.94 -0.19 -8.54
CA ALA A 155 -14.82 -0.55 -7.69
C ALA A 155 -15.26 -1.44 -6.51
N GLU A 156 -16.31 -1.05 -5.76
CA GLU A 156 -16.85 -1.90 -4.68
C GLU A 156 -17.26 -3.28 -5.19
N LYS A 157 -17.86 -3.35 -6.39
CA LYS A 157 -18.26 -4.63 -6.96
C LYS A 157 -17.08 -5.48 -7.38
N ALA A 158 -16.04 -4.87 -8.00
CA ALA A 158 -14.83 -5.57 -8.43
C ALA A 158 -14.10 -6.17 -7.23
N ILE A 159 -13.81 -5.38 -6.20
CA ILE A 159 -13.10 -5.88 -5.02
C ILE A 159 -13.90 -6.93 -4.23
N ARG A 160 -15.23 -6.81 -4.19
CA ARG A 160 -16.09 -7.82 -3.58
C ARG A 160 -16.04 -9.15 -4.34
N TYR A 161 -15.99 -9.09 -5.66
CA TYR A 161 -15.85 -10.28 -6.50
C TYR A 161 -14.51 -10.98 -6.24
N LEU A 162 -13.44 -10.21 -6.02
CA LEU A 162 -12.09 -10.69 -5.72
C LEU A 162 -11.90 -11.09 -4.24
N GLY A 163 -12.93 -10.97 -3.39
CA GLY A 163 -12.85 -11.35 -1.99
C GLY A 163 -12.00 -10.41 -1.13
N ALA A 164 -11.84 -9.15 -1.55
CA ALA A 164 -11.06 -8.15 -0.82
C ALA A 164 -11.56 -7.92 0.61
N SER A 165 -10.64 -7.57 1.49
CA SER A 165 -10.93 -7.09 2.84
C SER A 165 -11.09 -5.58 2.85
N ASP A 166 -12.08 -5.06 3.59
CA ASP A 166 -12.31 -3.64 3.83
C ASP A 166 -11.89 -3.26 5.26
N ILE A 167 -11.10 -2.19 5.39
CA ILE A 167 -10.66 -1.64 6.69
C ILE A 167 -11.02 -0.17 6.73
N GLU A 168 -11.66 0.26 7.81
CA GLU A 168 -11.91 1.67 8.10
C GLU A 168 -10.81 2.21 9.01
N LEU A 169 -10.08 3.23 8.57
CA LEU A 169 -9.21 3.98 9.47
C LEU A 169 -10.02 5.09 10.14
N PRO A 170 -10.04 5.15 11.48
CA PRO A 170 -10.69 6.24 12.17
C PRO A 170 -9.96 7.56 11.87
N GLY A 171 -10.73 8.65 11.78
CA GLY A 171 -10.15 9.99 11.75
C GLY A 171 -9.46 10.32 13.08
N ILE A 172 -8.36 11.03 13.02
CA ILE A 172 -7.79 11.65 14.22
C ILE A 172 -8.60 12.88 14.59
N SER A 173 -8.71 13.18 15.88
CA SER A 173 -9.37 14.41 16.34
C SER A 173 -8.56 15.64 15.95
N ASP A 174 -9.24 16.77 15.74
CA ASP A 174 -8.58 18.05 15.44
C ASP A 174 -7.57 18.44 16.56
N ASP A 175 -7.88 18.10 17.81
CA ASP A 175 -6.99 18.35 18.95
C ASP A 175 -5.70 17.54 18.84
N LEU A 176 -5.79 16.26 18.44
CA LEU A 176 -4.62 15.40 18.24
C LEU A 176 -3.81 15.87 17.04
N GLN A 177 -4.47 16.23 15.92
CA GLN A 177 -3.77 16.78 14.76
C GLN A 177 -3.01 18.04 15.13
N THR A 178 -3.64 18.95 15.84
CA THR A 178 -3.00 20.18 16.32
C THR A 178 -1.82 19.89 17.26
N ALA A 179 -1.94 18.89 18.12
CA ALA A 179 -0.86 18.50 19.01
C ALA A 179 0.34 17.91 18.23
N LEU A 180 0.11 17.08 17.23
CA LEU A 180 1.15 16.53 16.35
C LEU A 180 1.86 17.64 15.56
N ASP A 181 1.09 18.53 14.94
CA ASP A 181 1.63 19.65 14.17
C ASP A 181 2.50 20.59 15.05
N ASN A 182 2.08 20.85 16.29
CA ASN A 182 2.84 21.66 17.25
C ASN A 182 4.11 20.98 17.76
N ALA A 183 4.13 19.66 17.79
CA ALA A 183 5.27 18.87 18.23
C ALA A 183 6.21 18.51 17.06
N ASP A 184 5.88 18.87 15.84
CA ASP A 184 6.57 18.46 14.60
C ASP A 184 6.70 16.92 14.50
N LEU A 185 5.67 16.22 14.98
CA LEU A 185 5.59 14.76 15.02
C LEU A 185 4.66 14.23 13.94
N HIS A 186 4.97 13.07 13.41
CA HIS A 186 4.10 12.31 12.52
C HIS A 186 3.36 11.22 13.30
N LEU A 187 2.20 10.75 12.77
CA LEU A 187 1.38 9.68 13.38
C LEU A 187 2.14 8.37 13.67
N SER A 188 3.32 8.21 13.12
CA SER A 188 4.18 7.03 13.28
C SER A 188 5.29 7.20 14.33
N GLU A 189 5.35 8.34 14.99
CA GLU A 189 6.29 8.65 16.08
C GLU A 189 5.59 8.63 17.45
#